data_cfc41f71374eb73141c6a9fe1de7e53c
#
_entry.id   cfc41f71374eb73141c6a9fe1de7e53c
#
_cell.length_a   1.000
_cell.length_b   1.000
_cell.length_c   1.000
_cell.angle_alpha   90.00
_cell.angle_beta   90.00
_cell.angle_gamma   90.00
#
_symmetry.space_group_name_H-M   'P 1'
#
loop_
_entity.id
_entity.type
_entity.pdbx_description
1 polymer ?
#
loop_
_entity_poly.entity_id
_entity_poly.type
_entity_poly.pdbx_seq_one_letter_code
_entity_poly.pdbx_strand_id
1 'polypeptide(L)'
;MAKTKTVYVCSNCGADSPKWLGKCPNCGEWNTYVEEIVTKEPAVKRPVPGIMEGNKIRPVLLRDITTEEEARIDLKDDELNRVLGGGLVKGSLVLIGGEPGIGKSTLVLQTVLGLTGVKTLYVSGEESSRQLKLRADRLSHDNPNCFILCETHLEQIFTQAANIQPDLMIIDSIQTIFTEIVESSPGSVSQVRECSAAILKYAKESGVPVLLIGHINKEGSIAGPKVLEHIVDTVLQFEGDQHYMYRILRSINNRFGSTAELGIYEIRQNGLREVSNPSELLLTQNHEGLSGVAIAAAIEGVRPFLIETQALVSSAVYGTPQRSATGFDLRRMNMLLAVLEKRAGFKLIQKDVFLNIAGGLKVNDPAIDLAVISSILSSSLDISIEPGVCMAGEVGLSGEIRPVNRIEQRILEAEKLGFSRIIIPHNNLKGFYTAKSKIQIVQVKKVEEAFRQLFG
;
A
#
# COMPACT_ATOMS: atom_id res chain seq x y z
N MET A 1 11.58 -23.85 40.81
CA MET A 1 11.96 -22.47 40.48
C MET A 1 12.30 -22.46 39.00
N ALA A 2 11.49 -21.81 38.16
CA ALA A 2 11.75 -21.65 36.72
C ALA A 2 13.04 -20.84 36.54
N LYS A 3 13.96 -21.30 35.69
CA LYS A 3 15.17 -20.55 35.38
C LYS A 3 14.81 -19.47 34.35
N THR A 4 14.69 -18.24 34.82
CA THR A 4 14.63 -17.06 33.97
C THR A 4 15.96 -16.89 33.24
N LYS A 5 15.93 -16.69 31.95
CA LYS A 5 17.10 -16.40 31.12
C LYS A 5 16.85 -15.09 30.38
N THR A 6 17.74 -14.13 30.60
CA THR A 6 17.77 -12.90 29.80
C THR A 6 18.26 -13.22 28.38
N VAL A 7 17.54 -12.79 27.39
CA VAL A 7 17.87 -12.89 25.94
C VAL A 7 17.76 -11.50 25.33
N TYR A 8 18.61 -11.22 24.39
CA TYR A 8 18.54 -9.99 23.61
C TYR A 8 17.86 -10.29 22.28
N VAL A 9 16.75 -9.61 22.00
CA VAL A 9 15.95 -9.82 20.78
C VAL A 9 16.10 -8.60 19.88
N CYS A 10 16.40 -8.84 18.61
CA CYS A 10 16.48 -7.77 17.62
C CYS A 10 15.09 -7.20 17.35
N SER A 11 14.87 -5.91 17.62
CA SER A 11 13.60 -5.22 17.39
C SER A 11 13.21 -5.14 15.91
N ASN A 12 14.15 -5.35 14.98
CA ASN A 12 13.87 -5.31 13.54
C ASN A 12 13.51 -6.69 12.96
N CYS A 13 14.21 -7.77 13.30
CA CYS A 13 14.03 -9.08 12.68
C CYS A 13 13.68 -10.20 13.66
N GLY A 14 13.58 -9.92 14.96
CA GLY A 14 13.23 -10.90 15.97
C GLY A 14 14.31 -11.98 16.23
N ALA A 15 15.51 -11.83 15.67
CA ALA A 15 16.62 -12.75 15.95
C ALA A 15 17.05 -12.61 17.42
N ASP A 16 17.18 -13.72 18.13
CA ASP A 16 17.62 -13.77 19.52
C ASP A 16 19.13 -13.96 19.64
N SER A 17 19.70 -13.39 20.69
CA SER A 17 21.10 -13.54 21.05
C SER A 17 21.24 -13.65 22.57
N PRO A 18 22.17 -14.50 23.10
CA PRO A 18 22.45 -14.57 24.54
C PRO A 18 23.18 -13.34 25.06
N LYS A 19 23.65 -12.46 24.17
CA LYS A 19 24.40 -11.23 24.52
C LYS A 19 23.91 -10.10 23.61
N TRP A 20 23.99 -8.88 24.15
CA TRP A 20 23.77 -7.69 23.35
C TRP A 20 24.79 -7.57 22.22
N LEU A 21 24.37 -7.32 21.01
CA LEU A 21 25.21 -7.13 19.83
C LEU A 21 24.92 -5.75 19.23
N GLY A 22 25.96 -4.99 18.93
CA GLY A 22 25.81 -3.68 18.30
C GLY A 22 25.23 -3.73 16.89
N LYS A 23 25.46 -4.84 16.17
CA LYS A 23 24.90 -5.10 14.83
C LYS A 23 24.23 -6.47 14.79
N CYS A 24 23.01 -6.53 14.29
CA CYS A 24 22.30 -7.79 14.14
C CYS A 24 22.91 -8.63 13.00
N PRO A 25 23.35 -9.88 13.26
CA PRO A 25 23.95 -10.71 12.21
C PRO A 25 22.89 -11.20 11.18
N ASN A 26 21.61 -11.17 11.53
CA ASN A 26 20.54 -11.65 10.66
C ASN A 26 20.03 -10.58 9.69
N CYS A 27 19.76 -9.37 10.17
CA CYS A 27 19.23 -8.29 9.32
C CYS A 27 20.25 -7.19 9.01
N GLY A 28 21.41 -7.18 9.64
CA GLY A 28 22.47 -6.20 9.41
C GLY A 28 22.26 -4.83 10.05
N GLU A 29 21.15 -4.61 10.76
CA GLU A 29 20.82 -3.34 11.40
C GLU A 29 21.63 -3.13 12.69
N TRP A 30 21.90 -1.85 13.01
CA TRP A 30 22.68 -1.46 14.19
C TRP A 30 21.75 -1.06 15.34
N ASN A 31 22.19 -1.36 16.59
CA ASN A 31 21.54 -0.95 17.85
C ASN A 31 20.07 -1.40 17.97
N THR A 32 19.72 -2.56 17.41
CA THR A 32 18.35 -3.11 17.40
C THR A 32 18.09 -4.15 18.49
N TYR A 33 19.09 -4.54 19.29
CA TYR A 33 18.88 -5.53 20.33
C TYR A 33 18.29 -4.92 21.60
N VAL A 34 17.13 -5.45 22.01
CA VAL A 34 16.42 -5.10 23.25
C VAL A 34 16.49 -6.29 24.20
N GLU A 35 16.69 -6.02 25.48
CA GLU A 35 16.73 -7.05 26.52
C GLU A 35 15.32 -7.56 26.81
N GLU A 36 15.12 -8.87 26.73
CA GLU A 36 13.86 -9.54 27.08
C GLU A 36 14.12 -10.70 28.05
N ILE A 37 13.23 -10.88 29.01
CA ILE A 37 13.30 -11.99 29.98
C ILE A 37 12.43 -13.13 29.44
N VAL A 38 13.04 -14.28 29.16
CA VAL A 38 12.34 -15.46 28.65
C VAL A 38 12.46 -16.59 29.68
N THR A 39 11.33 -17.05 30.18
CA THR A 39 11.26 -18.26 31.01
C THR A 39 11.18 -19.49 30.10
N LYS A 40 12.08 -20.43 30.30
CA LYS A 40 11.95 -21.77 29.73
C LYS A 40 11.11 -22.64 30.68
N GLU A 41 9.80 -22.55 30.58
CA GLU A 41 8.98 -23.69 30.94
C GLU A 41 8.92 -24.67 29.76
N PRO A 42 8.97 -26.00 30.02
CA PRO A 42 8.74 -26.95 28.95
C PRO A 42 7.34 -26.69 28.39
N ALA A 43 7.25 -26.53 27.07
CA ALA A 43 6.00 -26.29 26.37
C ALA A 43 5.01 -27.44 26.71
N VAL A 44 4.23 -27.24 27.75
CA VAL A 44 3.03 -28.03 27.96
C VAL A 44 2.12 -27.62 26.81
N LYS A 45 1.89 -28.54 25.87
CA LYS A 45 0.89 -28.39 24.81
C LYS A 45 -0.47 -28.22 25.47
N ARG A 46 -0.80 -26.99 25.90
CA ARG A 46 -2.18 -26.67 26.32
C ARG A 46 -3.01 -26.65 25.05
N PRO A 47 -4.11 -27.43 24.99
CA PRO A 47 -5.04 -27.35 23.86
C PRO A 47 -5.54 -25.91 23.78
N VAL A 48 -5.51 -25.33 22.59
CA VAL A 48 -6.18 -24.04 22.35
C VAL A 48 -7.66 -24.28 22.53
N PRO A 49 -8.37 -23.58 23.48
CA PRO A 49 -9.80 -23.78 23.69
C PRO A 49 -10.54 -23.54 22.36
N GLY A 50 -11.41 -24.47 21.97
CA GLY A 50 -12.20 -24.41 20.74
C GLY A 50 -11.65 -25.19 19.55
N ILE A 51 -10.47 -25.79 19.67
CA ILE A 51 -9.95 -26.72 18.65
C ILE A 51 -10.38 -28.13 19.05
N MET A 52 -11.25 -28.75 18.27
CA MET A 52 -11.58 -30.16 18.44
C MET A 52 -10.34 -31.03 18.25
N GLU A 53 -9.92 -31.76 19.29
CA GLU A 53 -9.00 -32.88 19.17
C GLU A 53 -9.66 -33.95 18.28
N GLY A 54 -9.39 -33.94 16.98
CA GLY A 54 -10.08 -34.94 16.18
C GLY A 54 -9.58 -35.24 14.79
N ASN A 55 -8.92 -34.34 14.11
CA ASN A 55 -8.43 -34.66 12.77
C ASN A 55 -6.92 -34.89 12.79
N LYS A 56 -6.52 -36.17 12.89
CA LYS A 56 -5.16 -36.58 12.57
C LYS A 56 -4.92 -36.21 11.10
N ILE A 57 -4.21 -35.11 10.86
CA ILE A 57 -3.79 -34.68 9.53
C ILE A 57 -3.04 -35.84 8.90
N ARG A 58 -3.59 -36.43 7.84
CA ARG A 58 -2.94 -37.48 7.05
C ARG A 58 -2.42 -36.87 5.76
N PRO A 59 -1.25 -37.32 5.26
CA PRO A 59 -0.79 -36.92 3.94
C PRO A 59 -1.83 -37.34 2.88
N VAL A 60 -2.16 -36.44 1.97
CA VAL A 60 -3.07 -36.67 0.85
C VAL A 60 -2.29 -36.50 -0.44
N LEU A 61 -2.56 -37.36 -1.44
CA LEU A 61 -1.93 -37.21 -2.74
C LEU A 61 -2.42 -35.92 -3.42
N LEU A 62 -1.50 -35.16 -4.01
CA LEU A 62 -1.81 -33.90 -4.68
C LEU A 62 -2.93 -34.03 -5.72
N ARG A 63 -2.97 -35.13 -6.46
CA ARG A 63 -4.01 -35.42 -7.47
C ARG A 63 -5.41 -35.64 -6.87
N ASP A 64 -5.49 -36.01 -5.58
CA ASP A 64 -6.76 -36.33 -4.89
C ASP A 64 -7.32 -35.05 -4.21
N ILE A 65 -6.58 -33.93 -4.26
CA ILE A 65 -7.04 -32.63 -3.77
C ILE A 65 -7.89 -32.01 -4.88
N THR A 66 -9.19 -31.95 -4.65
CA THR A 66 -10.09 -31.20 -5.52
C THR A 66 -9.87 -29.70 -5.25
N THR A 67 -9.42 -28.97 -6.27
CA THR A 67 -9.43 -27.52 -6.27
C THR A 67 -10.89 -27.05 -6.49
N GLU A 68 -11.70 -27.10 -5.44
CA GLU A 68 -12.86 -26.23 -5.39
C GLU A 68 -12.31 -24.80 -5.32
N GLU A 69 -12.90 -23.86 -6.05
CA GLU A 69 -12.51 -22.45 -5.99
C GLU A 69 -12.43 -22.04 -4.52
N GLU A 70 -11.27 -21.53 -4.11
CA GLU A 70 -11.07 -21.09 -2.72
C GLU A 70 -12.21 -20.14 -2.34
N ALA A 71 -13.08 -20.60 -1.44
CA ALA A 71 -14.23 -19.82 -1.01
C ALA A 71 -13.73 -18.51 -0.37
N ARG A 72 -14.01 -17.40 -1.02
CA ARG A 72 -13.63 -16.06 -0.56
C ARG A 72 -14.84 -15.36 0.04
N ILE A 73 -14.61 -14.58 1.08
CA ILE A 73 -15.61 -13.66 1.62
C ILE A 73 -15.49 -12.35 0.84
N ASP A 74 -16.56 -11.99 0.13
CA ASP A 74 -16.70 -10.67 -0.49
C ASP A 74 -16.92 -9.63 0.60
N LEU A 75 -15.96 -8.71 0.75
CA LEU A 75 -15.95 -7.68 1.79
C LEU A 75 -16.87 -6.49 1.49
N LYS A 76 -17.55 -6.49 0.35
CA LYS A 76 -18.42 -5.38 -0.10
C LYS A 76 -17.67 -4.05 -0.19
N ASP A 77 -16.39 -4.13 -0.43
CA ASP A 77 -15.44 -3.04 -0.68
C ASP A 77 -14.58 -3.47 -1.88
N ASP A 78 -14.80 -2.84 -3.03
CA ASP A 78 -14.19 -3.23 -4.30
C ASP A 78 -12.68 -2.98 -4.30
N GLU A 79 -12.22 -1.92 -3.62
CA GLU A 79 -10.82 -1.58 -3.52
C GLU A 79 -10.07 -2.56 -2.59
N LEU A 80 -10.68 -2.96 -1.46
CA LEU A 80 -10.10 -3.95 -0.55
C LEU A 80 -10.13 -5.36 -1.18
N ASN A 81 -11.24 -5.74 -1.80
CA ASN A 81 -11.35 -7.02 -2.52
C ASN A 81 -10.29 -7.13 -3.64
N ARG A 82 -10.06 -6.05 -4.39
CA ARG A 82 -9.04 -5.99 -5.44
C ARG A 82 -7.65 -6.28 -4.88
N VAL A 83 -7.25 -5.59 -3.82
CA VAL A 83 -5.91 -5.73 -3.22
C VAL A 83 -5.73 -7.12 -2.60
N LEU A 84 -6.80 -7.74 -2.12
CA LEU A 84 -6.81 -9.11 -1.62
C LEU A 84 -6.80 -10.17 -2.76
N GLY A 85 -7.06 -9.76 -4.00
CA GLY A 85 -7.13 -10.68 -5.14
C GLY A 85 -8.51 -11.31 -5.33
N GLY A 86 -9.59 -10.60 -4.97
CA GLY A 86 -10.99 -11.01 -5.16
C GLY A 86 -11.72 -11.36 -3.87
N GLY A 87 -11.23 -10.91 -2.72
CA GLY A 87 -11.86 -11.12 -1.42
C GLY A 87 -11.00 -11.89 -0.42
N LEU A 88 -11.51 -12.08 0.78
CA LEU A 88 -10.80 -12.67 1.91
C LEU A 88 -10.89 -14.21 1.88
N VAL A 89 -9.75 -14.87 1.80
CA VAL A 89 -9.66 -16.34 1.76
C VAL A 89 -9.94 -16.93 3.13
N LYS A 90 -10.75 -17.99 3.19
CA LYS A 90 -11.05 -18.71 4.45
C LYS A 90 -9.76 -19.26 5.09
N GLY A 91 -9.65 -19.12 6.40
CA GLY A 91 -8.48 -19.57 7.14
C GLY A 91 -7.20 -18.75 6.86
N SER A 92 -7.29 -17.61 6.20
CA SER A 92 -6.15 -16.71 5.97
C SER A 92 -5.91 -15.77 7.15
N LEU A 93 -4.65 -15.36 7.30
CA LEU A 93 -4.23 -14.32 8.20
C LEU A 93 -3.71 -13.13 7.40
N VAL A 94 -4.42 -12.00 7.46
CA VAL A 94 -4.09 -10.78 6.72
C VAL A 94 -3.68 -9.68 7.69
N LEU A 95 -2.53 -9.07 7.47
CA LEU A 95 -2.04 -7.92 8.23
C LEU A 95 -2.31 -6.62 7.45
N ILE A 96 -2.96 -5.66 8.10
CA ILE A 96 -3.10 -4.28 7.61
C ILE A 96 -2.18 -3.38 8.46
N GLY A 97 -1.04 -3.01 7.88
CA GLY A 97 -0.06 -2.12 8.48
C GLY A 97 -0.21 -0.68 8.02
N GLY A 98 0.28 0.28 8.81
CA GLY A 98 0.28 1.69 8.46
C GLY A 98 0.57 2.57 9.66
N GLU A 99 0.86 3.87 9.43
CA GLU A 99 1.10 4.83 10.49
C GLU A 99 -0.11 4.95 11.44
N PRO A 100 0.11 5.28 12.73
CA PRO A 100 -0.98 5.63 13.63
C PRO A 100 -1.82 6.78 13.06
N GLY A 101 -3.16 6.69 13.18
CA GLY A 101 -4.07 7.72 12.70
C GLY A 101 -4.32 7.75 11.19
N ILE A 102 -3.71 6.86 10.37
CA ILE A 102 -3.88 6.83 8.92
C ILE A 102 -5.30 6.39 8.48
N GLY A 103 -6.07 5.71 9.33
CA GLY A 103 -7.43 5.26 9.06
C GLY A 103 -7.63 3.74 9.01
N LYS A 104 -6.65 2.90 9.39
CA LYS A 104 -6.75 1.42 9.38
C LYS A 104 -7.99 0.90 10.09
N SER A 105 -8.16 1.26 11.37
CA SER A 105 -9.30 0.83 12.19
C SER A 105 -10.63 1.34 11.64
N THR A 106 -10.62 2.51 10.98
CA THR A 106 -11.82 3.05 10.32
C THR A 106 -12.19 2.21 9.10
N LEU A 107 -11.21 1.88 8.25
CA LEU A 107 -11.42 1.02 7.09
C LEU A 107 -12.02 -0.31 7.49
N VAL A 108 -11.36 -1.00 8.44
CA VAL A 108 -11.79 -2.34 8.86
C VAL A 108 -13.15 -2.32 9.55
N LEU A 109 -13.41 -1.35 10.44
CA LEU A 109 -14.71 -1.22 11.10
C LEU A 109 -15.83 -0.92 10.09
N GLN A 110 -15.59 0.00 9.15
CA GLN A 110 -16.55 0.32 8.07
C GLN A 110 -16.88 -0.91 7.23
N THR A 111 -15.86 -1.66 6.80
CA THR A 111 -16.01 -2.90 6.04
C THR A 111 -16.87 -3.91 6.81
N VAL A 112 -16.54 -4.16 8.07
CA VAL A 112 -17.29 -5.12 8.92
C VAL A 112 -18.73 -4.71 9.12
N LEU A 113 -19.00 -3.43 9.33
CA LEU A 113 -20.36 -2.92 9.46
C LEU A 113 -21.18 -3.06 8.17
N GLY A 114 -20.53 -3.11 7.00
CA GLY A 114 -21.17 -3.40 5.70
C GLY A 114 -21.50 -4.88 5.47
N LEU A 115 -20.95 -5.80 6.28
CA LEU A 115 -21.07 -7.26 6.09
C LEU A 115 -22.26 -7.87 6.84
N THR A 116 -23.47 -7.51 6.48
CA THR A 116 -24.69 -7.92 7.23
C THR A 116 -24.92 -9.43 7.30
N GLY A 117 -24.37 -10.22 6.37
CA GLY A 117 -24.51 -11.68 6.30
C GLY A 117 -23.36 -12.47 6.94
N VAL A 118 -22.35 -11.79 7.50
CA VAL A 118 -21.13 -12.41 8.07
C VAL A 118 -21.06 -12.15 9.56
N LYS A 119 -21.00 -13.22 10.35
CA LYS A 119 -20.82 -13.10 11.80
C LYS A 119 -19.38 -12.72 12.12
N THR A 120 -19.18 -11.51 12.61
CA THR A 120 -17.86 -10.96 12.86
C THR A 120 -17.59 -10.78 14.34
N LEU A 121 -16.41 -11.19 14.79
CA LEU A 121 -15.88 -10.87 16.13
C LEU A 121 -14.80 -9.79 15.96
N TYR A 122 -15.09 -8.57 16.41
CA TYR A 122 -14.15 -7.45 16.44
C TYR A 122 -13.52 -7.34 17.83
N VAL A 123 -12.25 -7.70 17.92
CA VAL A 123 -11.47 -7.61 19.16
C VAL A 123 -10.71 -6.29 19.15
N SER A 124 -10.94 -5.48 20.19
CA SER A 124 -10.23 -4.23 20.40
C SER A 124 -9.37 -4.28 21.66
N GLY A 125 -8.09 -4.05 21.51
CA GLY A 125 -7.16 -3.87 22.62
C GLY A 125 -6.84 -2.40 22.94
N GLU A 126 -7.32 -1.46 22.12
CA GLU A 126 -7.01 -0.03 22.25
C GLU A 126 -8.23 0.80 22.66
N GLU A 127 -9.39 0.48 22.12
CA GLU A 127 -10.63 1.25 22.31
C GLU A 127 -11.65 0.50 23.14
N SER A 128 -12.37 1.24 23.97
CA SER A 128 -13.53 0.71 24.68
C SER A 128 -14.73 0.50 23.75
N SER A 129 -15.65 -0.38 24.13
CA SER A 129 -16.89 -0.64 23.38
C SER A 129 -17.70 0.64 23.11
N ARG A 130 -17.67 1.61 24.04
CA ARG A 130 -18.36 2.90 23.88
C ARG A 130 -17.68 3.76 22.80
N GLN A 131 -16.35 3.80 22.74
CA GLN A 131 -15.61 4.53 21.72
C GLN A 131 -15.84 3.93 20.34
N LEU A 132 -15.81 2.60 20.22
CA LEU A 132 -16.14 1.88 19.00
C LEU A 132 -17.59 2.16 18.55
N LYS A 133 -18.56 2.18 19.47
CA LYS A 133 -19.95 2.52 19.13
C LYS A 133 -20.07 3.94 18.60
N LEU A 134 -19.42 4.92 19.22
CA LEU A 134 -19.41 6.31 18.75
C LEU A 134 -18.77 6.45 17.35
N ARG A 135 -17.77 5.61 17.05
CA ARG A 135 -17.16 5.55 15.72
C ARG A 135 -18.10 4.90 14.72
N ALA A 136 -18.72 3.76 15.07
CA ALA A 136 -19.67 3.04 14.22
C ALA A 136 -20.87 3.94 13.84
N ASP A 137 -21.39 4.71 14.78
CA ASP A 137 -22.53 5.62 14.54
C ASP A 137 -22.20 6.71 13.49
N ARG A 138 -20.93 7.12 13.38
CA ARG A 138 -20.49 8.06 12.33
C ARG A 138 -20.37 7.42 10.95
N LEU A 139 -20.12 6.10 10.88
CA LEU A 139 -19.92 5.37 9.64
C LEU A 139 -21.24 5.04 8.92
N SER A 140 -22.39 5.30 9.54
CA SER A 140 -23.73 5.15 8.95
C SER A 140 -24.07 3.74 8.43
N HIS A 141 -23.41 2.71 8.97
CA HIS A 141 -23.69 1.30 8.68
C HIS A 141 -24.01 0.59 10.00
N ASP A 142 -24.88 -0.39 9.94
CA ASP A 142 -25.23 -1.22 11.09
C ASP A 142 -25.19 -2.70 10.69
N ASN A 143 -24.46 -3.49 11.48
CA ASN A 143 -24.37 -4.93 11.30
C ASN A 143 -24.79 -5.64 12.60
N PRO A 144 -25.97 -6.26 12.65
CA PRO A 144 -26.45 -6.97 13.83
C PRO A 144 -25.61 -8.21 14.18
N ASN A 145 -24.77 -8.66 13.26
CA ASN A 145 -23.89 -9.81 13.43
C ASN A 145 -22.45 -9.43 13.80
N CYS A 146 -22.19 -8.15 14.13
CA CYS A 146 -20.88 -7.68 14.59
C CYS A 146 -20.80 -7.69 16.12
N PHE A 147 -20.02 -8.60 16.67
CA PHE A 147 -19.76 -8.72 18.11
C PHE A 147 -18.47 -7.96 18.47
N ILE A 148 -18.55 -7.11 19.48
CA ILE A 148 -17.38 -6.34 19.98
C ILE A 148 -16.86 -7.01 21.26
N LEU A 149 -15.55 -7.26 21.30
CA LEU A 149 -14.85 -7.78 22.46
C LEU A 149 -13.67 -6.85 22.80
N CYS A 150 -13.72 -6.20 23.97
CA CYS A 150 -12.60 -5.40 24.48
C CYS A 150 -11.75 -6.28 25.39
N GLU A 151 -10.76 -6.96 24.82
CA GLU A 151 -9.90 -7.91 25.52
C GLU A 151 -8.50 -7.91 24.86
N THR A 152 -7.48 -8.11 25.69
CA THR A 152 -6.08 -8.16 25.25
C THR A 152 -5.42 -9.51 25.52
N HIS A 153 -6.02 -10.36 26.36
CA HIS A 153 -5.51 -11.68 26.69
C HIS A 153 -5.92 -12.70 25.62
N LEU A 154 -4.95 -13.28 24.93
CA LEU A 154 -5.18 -14.11 23.73
C LEU A 154 -6.05 -15.34 24.03
N GLU A 155 -5.83 -16.00 25.15
CA GLU A 155 -6.56 -17.21 25.55
C GLU A 155 -8.04 -16.90 25.82
N GLN A 156 -8.36 -15.72 26.37
CA GLN A 156 -9.74 -15.26 26.55
C GLN A 156 -10.40 -14.96 25.21
N ILE A 157 -9.64 -14.35 24.28
CA ILE A 157 -10.14 -14.08 22.93
C ILE A 157 -10.53 -15.39 22.25
N PHE A 158 -9.69 -16.42 22.29
CA PHE A 158 -10.01 -17.71 21.69
C PHE A 158 -11.20 -18.40 22.38
N THR A 159 -11.33 -18.26 23.69
CA THR A 159 -12.49 -18.79 24.44
C THR A 159 -13.79 -18.15 23.95
N GLN A 160 -13.81 -16.83 23.76
CA GLN A 160 -14.99 -16.13 23.23
C GLN A 160 -15.23 -16.45 21.75
N ALA A 161 -14.16 -16.59 20.95
CA ALA A 161 -14.28 -17.02 19.56
C ALA A 161 -14.92 -18.41 19.44
N ALA A 162 -14.56 -19.35 20.32
CA ALA A 162 -15.17 -20.68 20.37
C ALA A 162 -16.68 -20.63 20.72
N ASN A 163 -17.09 -19.73 21.62
CA ASN A 163 -18.48 -19.54 22.00
C ASN A 163 -19.31 -18.88 20.88
N ILE A 164 -18.75 -17.85 20.22
CA ILE A 164 -19.43 -17.06 19.19
C ILE A 164 -19.43 -17.80 17.86
N GLN A 165 -18.37 -18.56 17.52
CA GLN A 165 -18.15 -19.18 16.22
C GLN A 165 -18.27 -18.15 15.08
N PRO A 166 -17.38 -17.16 15.00
CA PRO A 166 -17.43 -16.13 13.99
C PRO A 166 -17.02 -16.67 12.60
N ASP A 167 -17.53 -16.05 11.54
CA ASP A 167 -17.10 -16.27 10.16
C ASP A 167 -15.87 -15.43 9.81
N LEU A 168 -15.62 -14.35 10.56
CA LEU A 168 -14.52 -13.41 10.41
C LEU A 168 -14.09 -12.87 11.79
N MET A 169 -12.78 -12.81 12.04
CA MET A 169 -12.22 -12.18 13.25
C MET A 169 -11.36 -10.98 12.89
N ILE A 170 -11.49 -9.90 13.66
CA ILE A 170 -10.65 -8.71 13.58
C ILE A 170 -9.88 -8.57 14.87
N ILE A 171 -8.61 -8.19 14.81
CA ILE A 171 -7.79 -7.85 15.98
C ILE A 171 -7.18 -6.46 15.77
N ASP A 172 -7.56 -5.51 16.61
CA ASP A 172 -7.17 -4.10 16.57
C ASP A 172 -6.65 -3.63 17.94
N SER A 173 -5.32 -3.60 18.15
CA SER A 173 -4.22 -3.98 17.29
C SER A 173 -3.43 -5.18 17.84
N ILE A 174 -2.63 -5.81 17.01
CA ILE A 174 -1.78 -6.95 17.45
C ILE A 174 -0.78 -6.54 18.53
N GLN A 175 -0.40 -5.27 18.61
CA GLN A 175 0.57 -4.75 19.60
C GLN A 175 0.02 -4.76 21.03
N THR A 176 -1.29 -4.77 21.19
CA THR A 176 -1.93 -4.78 22.52
C THR A 176 -2.20 -6.18 23.04
N ILE A 177 -2.21 -7.18 22.13
CA ILE A 177 -2.47 -8.56 22.49
C ILE A 177 -1.27 -9.21 23.15
N PHE A 178 -1.51 -9.99 24.19
CA PHE A 178 -0.49 -10.74 24.91
C PHE A 178 -0.96 -12.15 25.28
N THR A 179 0.02 -13.03 25.50
CA THR A 179 -0.18 -14.38 26.04
C THR A 179 0.74 -14.59 27.26
N GLU A 180 0.26 -15.35 28.22
CA GLU A 180 1.05 -15.71 29.41
C GLU A 180 2.19 -16.71 29.09
N ILE A 181 2.22 -17.27 27.88
CA ILE A 181 3.29 -18.21 27.47
C ILE A 181 4.65 -17.51 27.39
N VAL A 182 4.65 -16.19 27.14
CA VAL A 182 5.86 -15.37 27.03
C VAL A 182 5.86 -14.29 28.10
N GLU A 183 6.87 -14.27 28.97
CA GLU A 183 6.98 -13.29 30.08
C GLU A 183 7.52 -11.91 29.63
N SER A 184 7.29 -11.49 28.41
CA SER A 184 7.67 -10.16 27.94
C SER A 184 6.46 -9.21 27.91
N SER A 185 6.72 -7.91 27.96
CA SER A 185 5.66 -6.89 27.95
C SER A 185 4.80 -6.95 26.67
N PRO A 186 3.50 -6.65 26.77
CA PRO A 186 2.65 -6.47 25.58
C PRO A 186 3.31 -5.51 24.58
N GLY A 187 3.19 -5.81 23.29
CA GLY A 187 3.84 -5.02 22.23
C GLY A 187 5.31 -5.32 21.98
N SER A 188 5.96 -6.13 22.83
CA SER A 188 7.32 -6.62 22.54
C SER A 188 7.30 -7.53 21.29
N VAL A 189 8.47 -7.65 20.66
CA VAL A 189 8.62 -8.47 19.43
C VAL A 189 8.27 -9.93 19.70
N SER A 190 8.67 -10.45 20.85
CA SER A 190 8.39 -11.83 21.27
C SER A 190 6.90 -12.07 21.48
N GLN A 191 6.17 -11.14 22.14
CA GLN A 191 4.71 -11.22 22.31
C GLN A 191 3.99 -11.15 20.97
N VAL A 192 4.32 -10.18 20.14
CA VAL A 192 3.69 -9.99 18.81
C VAL A 192 3.91 -11.23 17.95
N ARG A 193 5.11 -11.81 17.97
CA ARG A 193 5.45 -13.03 17.23
C ARG A 193 4.62 -14.23 17.70
N GLU A 194 4.60 -14.48 19.02
CA GLU A 194 3.92 -15.64 19.59
C GLU A 194 2.40 -15.55 19.40
N CYS A 195 1.81 -14.38 19.70
CA CYS A 195 0.39 -14.13 19.47
C CYS A 195 0.01 -14.32 18.00
N SER A 196 0.81 -13.78 17.06
CA SER A 196 0.52 -13.92 15.62
C SER A 196 0.65 -15.36 15.14
N ALA A 197 1.62 -16.14 15.66
CA ALA A 197 1.73 -17.56 15.35
C ALA A 197 0.54 -18.37 15.86
N ALA A 198 0.06 -18.07 17.08
CA ALA A 198 -1.12 -18.71 17.64
C ALA A 198 -2.41 -18.34 16.87
N ILE A 199 -2.55 -17.09 16.45
CA ILE A 199 -3.68 -16.60 15.64
C ILE A 199 -3.65 -17.26 14.25
N LEU A 200 -2.48 -17.37 13.60
CA LEU A 200 -2.34 -18.09 12.34
C LEU A 200 -2.80 -19.54 12.47
N LYS A 201 -2.34 -20.22 13.53
CA LYS A 201 -2.76 -21.60 13.81
C LYS A 201 -4.28 -21.68 13.98
N TYR A 202 -4.88 -20.80 14.77
CA TYR A 202 -6.32 -20.71 14.91
C TYR A 202 -7.03 -20.55 13.57
N ALA A 203 -6.60 -19.58 12.73
CA ALA A 203 -7.19 -19.34 11.42
C ALA A 203 -7.15 -20.60 10.53
N LYS A 204 -5.99 -21.28 10.45
CA LYS A 204 -5.80 -22.48 9.62
C LYS A 204 -6.63 -23.66 10.11
N GLU A 205 -6.77 -23.85 11.42
CA GLU A 205 -7.48 -24.99 12.00
C GLU A 205 -9.00 -24.79 12.03
N SER A 206 -9.48 -23.57 12.29
CA SER A 206 -10.91 -23.24 12.31
C SER A 206 -11.49 -22.91 10.94
N GLY A 207 -10.65 -22.56 9.96
CA GLY A 207 -11.09 -22.01 8.68
C GLY A 207 -11.59 -20.56 8.74
N VAL A 208 -11.53 -19.91 9.90
CA VAL A 208 -11.95 -18.51 10.10
C VAL A 208 -10.83 -17.58 9.67
N PRO A 209 -11.03 -16.70 8.69
CA PRO A 209 -10.05 -15.68 8.34
C PRO A 209 -9.90 -14.64 9.45
N VAL A 210 -8.69 -14.11 9.59
CA VAL A 210 -8.39 -13.10 10.59
C VAL A 210 -7.72 -11.89 9.94
N LEU A 211 -8.26 -10.68 10.20
CA LEU A 211 -7.62 -9.41 9.85
C LEU A 211 -6.91 -8.87 11.10
N LEU A 212 -5.60 -8.71 11.01
CA LEU A 212 -4.78 -8.07 12.02
C LEU A 212 -4.53 -6.62 11.64
N ILE A 213 -4.74 -5.70 12.56
CA ILE A 213 -4.29 -4.32 12.44
C ILE A 213 -2.96 -4.18 13.16
N GLY A 214 -1.98 -3.55 12.49
CA GLY A 214 -0.66 -3.28 13.04
C GLY A 214 -0.19 -1.86 12.76
N HIS A 215 0.68 -1.33 13.64
CA HIS A 215 1.30 -0.02 13.47
C HIS A 215 2.68 -0.18 12.82
N ILE A 216 3.01 0.72 11.89
CA ILE A 216 4.32 0.82 11.23
C ILE A 216 5.07 2.00 11.85
N ASN A 217 6.38 1.88 12.05
CA ASN A 217 7.24 2.97 12.47
C ASN A 217 7.42 4.00 11.34
N LYS A 218 7.82 5.25 11.69
CA LYS A 218 8.08 6.35 10.74
C LYS A 218 9.09 6.02 9.63
N GLU A 219 9.88 4.97 9.79
CA GLU A 219 10.83 4.48 8.79
C GLU A 219 10.19 3.50 7.78
N GLY A 220 8.85 3.33 7.82
CA GLY A 220 8.13 2.43 6.91
C GLY A 220 8.28 0.95 7.24
N SER A 221 8.97 0.61 8.33
CA SER A 221 9.04 -0.76 8.86
C SER A 221 7.90 -0.96 9.86
N ILE A 222 7.22 -2.10 9.80
CA ILE A 222 6.23 -2.50 10.80
C ILE A 222 6.95 -2.56 12.15
N ALA A 223 6.45 -1.81 13.16
CA ALA A 223 6.98 -1.85 14.51
C ALA A 223 6.77 -3.25 15.10
N GLY A 224 7.85 -4.01 15.18
CA GLY A 224 7.87 -5.42 15.48
C GLY A 224 7.30 -6.25 14.31
N PRO A 225 7.89 -6.54 13.39
CA PRO A 225 8.77 -6.22 12.30
C PRO A 225 8.49 -7.07 11.05
N LYS A 226 9.42 -7.13 10.15
CA LYS A 226 9.62 -8.14 9.09
C LYS A 226 9.31 -9.59 9.52
N VAL A 227 9.28 -9.89 10.82
CA VAL A 227 8.86 -11.17 11.39
C VAL A 227 7.38 -11.47 11.07
N LEU A 228 6.49 -10.47 11.13
CA LEU A 228 5.08 -10.67 10.81
C LEU A 228 4.86 -10.92 9.32
N GLU A 229 5.63 -10.28 8.44
CA GLU A 229 5.55 -10.47 6.99
C GLU A 229 5.78 -11.94 6.57
N HIS A 230 6.56 -12.68 7.35
CA HIS A 230 6.82 -14.09 7.10
C HIS A 230 5.80 -15.05 7.75
N ILE A 231 5.07 -14.57 8.76
CA ILE A 231 4.06 -15.36 9.47
C ILE A 231 2.71 -15.27 8.76
N VAL A 232 2.30 -14.07 8.34
CA VAL A 232 0.99 -13.84 7.74
C VAL A 232 0.93 -14.27 6.27
N ASP A 233 -0.26 -14.55 5.76
CA ASP A 233 -0.47 -14.93 4.37
C ASP A 233 -0.49 -13.71 3.43
N THR A 234 -0.97 -12.58 3.91
CA THR A 234 -1.07 -11.32 3.15
C THR A 234 -0.68 -10.14 4.03
N VAL A 235 0.12 -9.23 3.48
CA VAL A 235 0.48 -7.96 4.10
C VAL A 235 -0.02 -6.83 3.23
N LEU A 236 -0.91 -6.03 3.78
CA LEU A 236 -1.41 -4.80 3.19
C LEU A 236 -0.82 -3.61 3.94
N GLN A 237 -0.33 -2.63 3.21
CA GLN A 237 0.19 -1.38 3.75
C GLN A 237 -0.74 -0.23 3.41
N PHE A 238 -1.23 0.46 4.42
CA PHE A 238 -2.07 1.64 4.27
C PHE A 238 -1.21 2.89 4.40
N GLU A 239 -1.10 3.63 3.31
CA GLU A 239 -0.21 4.76 3.12
C GLU A 239 -1.01 6.05 2.88
N GLY A 240 -0.40 7.20 3.16
CA GLY A 240 -0.93 8.51 2.83
C GLY A 240 -0.30 9.59 3.67
N ASP A 241 -0.33 10.80 3.18
CA ASP A 241 0.11 11.98 3.92
C ASP A 241 -1.09 12.60 4.66
N GLN A 242 -0.87 13.10 5.88
CA GLN A 242 -1.93 13.72 6.70
C GLN A 242 -2.52 14.99 6.06
N HIS A 243 -1.78 15.61 5.14
CA HIS A 243 -2.22 16.82 4.44
C HIS A 243 -3.09 16.53 3.20
N TYR A 244 -3.16 15.27 2.75
CA TYR A 244 -3.95 14.89 1.59
C TYR A 244 -5.16 14.05 1.97
N MET A 245 -6.24 14.22 1.20
CA MET A 245 -7.52 13.54 1.45
C MET A 245 -7.52 12.08 1.02
N TYR A 246 -6.46 11.60 0.35
CA TYR A 246 -6.41 10.26 -0.21
C TYR A 246 -5.51 9.32 0.60
N ARG A 247 -5.89 8.05 0.59
CA ARG A 247 -5.13 6.94 1.17
C ARG A 247 -4.98 5.85 0.14
N ILE A 248 -3.81 5.21 0.14
CA ILE A 248 -3.49 4.10 -0.74
C ILE A 248 -3.32 2.85 0.10
N LEU A 249 -3.98 1.78 -0.28
CA LEU A 249 -3.79 0.45 0.26
C LEU A 249 -2.98 -0.37 -0.74
N ARG A 250 -1.77 -0.77 -0.36
CA ARG A 250 -0.87 -1.59 -1.20
C ARG A 250 -0.77 -3.01 -0.69
N SER A 251 -0.72 -3.95 -1.60
CA SER A 251 -0.30 -5.31 -1.29
C SER A 251 1.22 -5.40 -1.30
N ILE A 252 1.83 -5.63 -0.13
CA ILE A 252 3.29 -5.82 -0.01
C ILE A 252 3.64 -7.30 -0.21
N ASN A 253 2.81 -8.18 0.33
CA ASN A 253 2.90 -9.63 0.16
C ASN A 253 1.50 -10.23 0.07
N ASN A 254 1.27 -11.15 -0.86
CA ASN A 254 -0.01 -11.81 -1.01
C ASN A 254 0.17 -13.23 -1.59
N ARG A 255 -0.15 -14.26 -0.79
CA ARG A 255 -0.06 -15.65 -1.23
C ARG A 255 -1.23 -16.08 -2.12
N PHE A 256 -2.32 -15.29 -2.14
CA PHE A 256 -3.58 -15.63 -2.80
C PHE A 256 -3.90 -14.72 -4.00
N GLY A 257 -3.02 -13.78 -4.31
CA GLY A 257 -3.24 -12.82 -5.38
C GLY A 257 -1.98 -12.05 -5.77
N SER A 258 -2.17 -11.08 -6.67
CA SER A 258 -1.09 -10.22 -7.14
C SER A 258 -0.68 -9.21 -6.06
N THR A 259 0.61 -8.97 -5.91
CA THR A 259 1.14 -7.85 -5.11
C THR A 259 1.17 -6.52 -5.89
N ALA A 260 0.78 -6.55 -7.17
CA ALA A 260 0.78 -5.38 -8.02
C ALA A 260 -0.56 -4.58 -7.96
N GLU A 261 -1.51 -5.00 -7.12
CA GLU A 261 -2.79 -4.32 -6.95
C GLU A 261 -2.69 -3.24 -5.86
N LEU A 262 -3.48 -2.18 -6.06
CA LEU A 262 -3.66 -1.14 -5.06
C LEU A 262 -5.12 -0.70 -4.97
N GLY A 263 -5.53 -0.32 -3.76
CA GLY A 263 -6.80 0.31 -3.45
C GLY A 263 -6.61 1.79 -3.14
N ILE A 264 -7.55 2.62 -3.54
CA ILE A 264 -7.51 4.07 -3.28
C ILE A 264 -8.79 4.48 -2.56
N TYR A 265 -8.60 5.23 -1.47
CA TYR A 265 -9.67 5.73 -0.64
C TYR A 265 -9.58 7.24 -0.46
N GLU A 266 -10.72 7.90 -0.42
CA GLU A 266 -10.86 9.29 -0.01
C GLU A 266 -11.35 9.37 1.43
N ILE A 267 -10.70 10.19 2.26
CA ILE A 267 -11.15 10.47 3.62
C ILE A 267 -12.34 11.43 3.58
N ARG A 268 -13.43 11.02 4.24
CA ARG A 268 -14.62 11.85 4.43
C ARG A 268 -15.01 11.91 5.91
N GLN A 269 -15.93 12.82 6.26
CA GLN A 269 -16.43 12.95 7.63
C GLN A 269 -17.11 11.64 8.14
N ASN A 270 -17.74 10.92 7.23
CA ASN A 270 -18.46 9.66 7.50
C ASN A 270 -17.66 8.40 7.18
N GLY A 271 -16.32 8.48 7.10
CA GLY A 271 -15.44 7.33 6.87
C GLY A 271 -14.59 7.43 5.62
N LEU A 272 -14.29 6.30 5.01
CA LEU A 272 -13.48 6.18 3.81
C LEU A 272 -14.38 5.84 2.61
N ARG A 273 -14.24 6.60 1.54
CA ARG A 273 -14.92 6.34 0.27
C ARG A 273 -13.96 5.67 -0.70
N GLU A 274 -14.39 4.58 -1.29
CA GLU A 274 -13.69 3.93 -2.40
C GLU A 274 -13.55 4.87 -3.60
N VAL A 275 -12.37 4.85 -4.23
CA VAL A 275 -12.08 5.63 -5.43
C VAL A 275 -11.94 4.68 -6.61
N SER A 276 -13.05 4.46 -7.31
CA SER A 276 -13.09 3.59 -8.48
C SER A 276 -12.31 4.15 -9.66
N ASN A 277 -12.25 5.48 -9.80
CA ASN A 277 -11.52 6.16 -10.87
C ASN A 277 -10.55 7.21 -10.27
N PRO A 278 -9.28 6.85 -10.01
CA PRO A 278 -8.29 7.79 -9.47
C PRO A 278 -8.05 8.99 -10.37
N SER A 279 -8.12 8.80 -11.68
CA SER A 279 -7.83 9.86 -12.65
C SER A 279 -8.76 11.06 -12.52
N GLU A 280 -10.04 10.85 -12.17
CA GLU A 280 -11.00 11.94 -11.95
C GLU A 280 -10.61 12.88 -10.80
N LEU A 281 -9.86 12.35 -9.85
CA LEU A 281 -9.42 13.07 -8.65
C LEU A 281 -8.04 13.72 -8.83
N LEU A 282 -7.23 13.15 -9.73
CA LEU A 282 -5.84 13.54 -9.96
C LEU A 282 -5.68 14.51 -11.12
N LEU A 283 -6.78 14.82 -11.81
CA LEU A 283 -6.85 15.77 -12.89
C LEU A 283 -7.68 16.97 -12.47
N THR A 284 -7.13 18.17 -12.63
CA THR A 284 -7.89 19.41 -12.43
C THR A 284 -8.83 19.63 -13.63
N GLN A 285 -10.08 20.00 -13.38
CA GLN A 285 -11.10 20.09 -14.42
C GLN A 285 -10.89 21.22 -15.43
N ASN A 286 -10.03 22.23 -15.14
CA ASN A 286 -9.75 23.37 -16.01
C ASN A 286 -8.27 23.68 -16.05
N HIS A 287 -7.56 23.19 -17.07
CA HIS A 287 -6.15 23.53 -17.34
C HIS A 287 -5.96 24.55 -18.45
N GLU A 288 -7.04 25.05 -19.03
CA GLU A 288 -6.94 25.96 -20.17
C GLU A 288 -6.09 27.20 -19.84
N GLY A 289 -5.02 27.37 -20.60
CA GLY A 289 -4.13 28.51 -20.49
C GLY A 289 -3.12 28.46 -19.33
N LEU A 290 -3.04 27.39 -18.54
CA LEU A 290 -2.06 27.27 -17.45
C LEU A 290 -0.75 26.70 -17.99
N SER A 291 0.34 27.48 -17.84
CA SER A 291 1.70 26.97 -18.07
C SER A 291 2.16 26.13 -16.89
N GLY A 292 3.11 25.22 -17.13
CA GLY A 292 3.69 24.37 -16.10
C GLY A 292 2.89 23.10 -15.77
N VAL A 293 1.85 22.78 -16.53
CA VAL A 293 1.00 21.60 -16.30
C VAL A 293 1.16 20.60 -17.46
N ALA A 294 1.35 19.32 -17.13
CA ALA A 294 1.34 18.22 -18.09
C ALA A 294 0.64 16.99 -17.49
N ILE A 295 0.01 16.17 -18.34
CA ILE A 295 -0.69 14.96 -17.90
C ILE A 295 0.12 13.73 -18.27
N ALA A 296 0.45 12.93 -17.25
CA ALA A 296 1.13 11.66 -17.39
C ALA A 296 0.11 10.50 -17.39
N ALA A 297 0.28 9.55 -18.31
CA ALA A 297 -0.39 8.27 -18.22
C ALA A 297 0.50 7.29 -17.44
N ALA A 298 0.25 7.18 -16.16
CA ALA A 298 1.00 6.36 -15.21
C ALA A 298 0.37 4.98 -15.00
N ILE A 299 1.15 4.05 -14.48
CA ILE A 299 0.68 2.77 -13.97
C ILE A 299 1.28 2.53 -12.59
N GLU A 300 0.45 2.18 -11.65
CA GLU A 300 0.90 1.65 -10.37
C GLU A 300 0.42 0.21 -10.24
N GLY A 301 1.38 -0.71 -10.16
CA GLY A 301 1.06 -2.13 -10.20
C GLY A 301 0.47 -2.56 -11.55
N VAL A 302 -0.83 -2.86 -11.58
CA VAL A 302 -1.57 -3.19 -12.80
C VAL A 302 -2.60 -2.11 -13.18
N ARG A 303 -2.78 -1.10 -12.36
CA ARG A 303 -3.82 -0.07 -12.51
C ARG A 303 -3.29 1.13 -13.30
N PRO A 304 -3.81 1.40 -14.50
CA PRO A 304 -3.51 2.63 -15.22
C PRO A 304 -4.31 3.79 -14.62
N PHE A 305 -3.72 4.98 -14.61
CA PHE A 305 -4.39 6.23 -14.26
C PHE A 305 -3.68 7.41 -14.90
N LEU A 306 -4.39 8.49 -15.10
CA LEU A 306 -3.82 9.75 -15.53
C LEU A 306 -3.57 10.64 -14.31
N ILE A 307 -2.42 11.29 -14.31
CA ILE A 307 -2.00 12.15 -13.22
C ILE A 307 -1.40 13.44 -13.73
N GLU A 308 -1.74 14.51 -13.06
CA GLU A 308 -1.22 15.82 -13.35
C GLU A 308 0.15 16.04 -12.72
N THR A 309 1.10 16.48 -13.53
CA THR A 309 2.41 16.96 -13.11
C THR A 309 2.45 18.47 -13.23
N GLN A 310 2.73 19.16 -12.13
CA GLN A 310 2.81 20.61 -12.05
C GLN A 310 4.24 21.04 -11.80
N ALA A 311 4.76 21.96 -12.58
CA ALA A 311 6.08 22.53 -12.37
C ALA A 311 6.04 24.07 -12.33
N LEU A 312 6.87 24.65 -11.49
CA LEU A 312 7.16 26.07 -11.47
C LEU A 312 8.66 26.29 -11.65
N VAL A 313 9.01 27.07 -12.67
CA VAL A 313 10.40 27.44 -12.96
C VAL A 313 10.55 28.94 -12.85
N SER A 314 11.43 29.38 -11.98
CA SER A 314 11.74 30.81 -11.78
C SER A 314 13.23 31.10 -11.82
N SER A 315 13.62 32.37 -11.88
CA SER A 315 15.02 32.73 -11.77
C SER A 315 15.49 32.63 -10.33
N ALA A 316 16.65 31.98 -10.11
CA ALA A 316 17.23 31.86 -8.77
C ALA A 316 17.69 33.25 -8.29
N VAL A 317 17.05 33.74 -7.22
CA VAL A 317 17.33 35.11 -6.67
C VAL A 317 18.53 35.08 -5.71
N TYR A 318 18.78 33.93 -5.05
CA TYR A 318 19.78 33.84 -3.97
C TYR A 318 21.08 33.15 -4.38
N GLY A 319 21.40 33.09 -5.66
CA GLY A 319 22.68 32.56 -6.16
C GLY A 319 22.79 31.02 -6.20
N THR A 320 22.09 30.31 -5.33
CA THR A 320 22.02 28.82 -5.35
C THR A 320 20.61 28.40 -5.75
N PRO A 321 20.43 27.73 -6.89
CA PRO A 321 19.13 27.28 -7.35
C PRO A 321 18.46 26.31 -6.37
N GLN A 322 17.21 26.57 -6.05
CA GLN A 322 16.39 25.70 -5.22
C GLN A 322 15.69 24.66 -6.09
N ARG A 323 15.69 23.41 -5.62
CA ARG A 323 15.03 22.31 -6.29
C ARG A 323 14.25 21.50 -5.29
N SER A 324 12.95 21.36 -5.51
CA SER A 324 12.03 20.61 -4.66
C SER A 324 11.09 19.78 -5.50
N ALA A 325 10.78 18.60 -5.03
CA ALA A 325 9.82 17.71 -5.66
C ALA A 325 8.90 17.09 -4.60
N THR A 326 7.61 17.13 -4.85
CA THR A 326 6.58 16.43 -4.07
C THR A 326 5.97 15.33 -4.94
N GLY A 327 5.94 14.11 -4.43
CA GLY A 327 5.40 12.95 -5.16
C GLY A 327 6.31 12.35 -6.22
N PHE A 328 7.51 12.92 -6.44
CA PHE A 328 8.51 12.45 -7.40
C PHE A 328 9.91 12.42 -6.77
N ASP A 329 10.78 11.52 -7.22
CA ASP A 329 12.14 11.40 -6.71
C ASP A 329 13.00 12.62 -7.12
N LEU A 330 13.54 13.34 -6.13
CA LEU A 330 14.34 14.54 -6.37
C LEU A 330 15.63 14.25 -7.14
N ARG A 331 16.26 13.07 -6.95
CA ARG A 331 17.47 12.68 -7.69
C ARG A 331 17.13 12.43 -9.15
N ARG A 332 15.98 11.79 -9.41
CA ARG A 332 15.48 11.59 -10.78
C ARG A 332 15.18 12.92 -11.44
N MET A 333 14.50 13.85 -10.77
CA MET A 333 14.25 15.21 -11.29
C MET A 333 15.55 15.91 -11.66
N ASN A 334 16.57 15.90 -10.80
CA ASN A 334 17.87 16.51 -11.08
C ASN A 334 18.57 15.90 -12.30
N MET A 335 18.42 14.60 -12.50
CA MET A 335 18.94 13.92 -13.68
C MET A 335 18.20 14.37 -14.96
N LEU A 336 16.87 14.48 -14.91
CA LEU A 336 16.06 14.98 -16.03
C LEU A 336 16.40 16.43 -16.39
N LEU A 337 16.63 17.29 -15.39
CA LEU A 337 17.10 18.68 -15.63
C LEU A 337 18.44 18.71 -16.36
N ALA A 338 19.38 17.84 -16.00
CA ALA A 338 20.67 17.73 -16.69
C ALA A 338 20.51 17.25 -18.15
N VAL A 339 19.55 16.36 -18.43
CA VAL A 339 19.21 15.94 -19.80
C VAL A 339 18.64 17.12 -20.61
N LEU A 340 17.70 17.87 -20.06
CA LEU A 340 17.12 19.06 -20.71
C LEU A 340 18.19 20.10 -21.05
N GLU A 341 19.13 20.33 -20.15
CA GLU A 341 20.19 21.29 -20.36
C GLU A 341 21.19 20.83 -21.42
N LYS A 342 21.70 19.59 -21.30
CA LYS A 342 22.78 19.09 -22.15
C LYS A 342 22.30 18.65 -23.53
N ARG A 343 21.06 18.13 -23.65
CA ARG A 343 20.55 17.52 -24.87
C ARG A 343 19.54 18.40 -25.60
N ALA A 344 18.69 19.09 -24.86
CA ALA A 344 17.68 19.95 -25.46
C ALA A 344 18.05 21.45 -25.45
N GLY A 345 19.18 21.83 -24.85
CA GLY A 345 19.73 23.19 -24.89
C GLY A 345 19.06 24.21 -23.98
N PHE A 346 18.21 23.78 -23.01
CA PHE A 346 17.53 24.67 -22.09
C PHE A 346 18.43 25.06 -20.91
N LYS A 347 18.53 26.36 -20.63
CA LYS A 347 19.38 26.88 -19.54
C LYS A 347 18.63 26.83 -18.20
N LEU A 348 18.69 25.69 -17.53
CA LEU A 348 18.00 25.45 -16.25
C LEU A 348 18.92 25.46 -15.02
N ILE A 349 20.26 25.58 -15.23
CA ILE A 349 21.24 25.51 -14.14
C ILE A 349 21.10 26.64 -13.11
N GLN A 350 20.64 27.80 -13.55
CA GLN A 350 20.44 29.00 -12.73
C GLN A 350 18.94 29.27 -12.42
N LYS A 351 18.09 28.24 -12.53
CA LYS A 351 16.66 28.34 -12.30
C LYS A 351 16.26 27.55 -11.07
N ASP A 352 15.39 28.13 -10.27
CA ASP A 352 14.64 27.40 -9.26
C ASP A 352 13.61 26.50 -9.95
N VAL A 353 13.47 25.26 -9.50
CA VAL A 353 12.52 24.30 -10.06
C VAL A 353 11.76 23.62 -8.93
N PHE A 354 10.47 23.81 -8.92
CA PHE A 354 9.52 23.18 -8.01
C PHE A 354 8.62 22.24 -8.81
N LEU A 355 8.53 20.98 -8.38
CA LEU A 355 7.70 19.96 -9.01
C LEU A 355 6.69 19.42 -8.00
N ASN A 356 5.45 19.29 -8.42
CA ASN A 356 4.39 18.70 -7.62
C ASN A 356 3.61 17.69 -8.46
N ILE A 357 3.45 16.49 -7.95
CA ILE A 357 2.52 15.50 -8.50
C ILE A 357 1.17 15.68 -7.79
N ALA A 358 0.10 15.83 -8.57
CA ALA A 358 -1.23 16.08 -8.03
C ALA A 358 -1.68 14.99 -7.03
N GLY A 359 -2.46 15.39 -6.04
CA GLY A 359 -2.96 14.48 -4.99
C GLY A 359 -1.92 14.01 -3.98
N GLY A 360 -0.66 14.45 -4.08
CA GLY A 360 0.44 14.06 -3.18
C GLY A 360 0.83 12.59 -3.28
N LEU A 361 0.44 11.92 -4.36
CA LEU A 361 0.79 10.53 -4.61
C LEU A 361 2.27 10.41 -4.96
N LYS A 362 2.98 9.52 -4.29
CA LYS A 362 4.34 9.16 -4.70
C LYS A 362 4.26 8.19 -5.87
N VAL A 363 4.63 8.66 -7.07
CA VAL A 363 4.66 7.86 -8.29
C VAL A 363 6.07 7.41 -8.59
N ASN A 364 6.26 6.09 -8.66
CA ASN A 364 7.56 5.48 -8.94
C ASN A 364 7.68 5.00 -10.39
N ASP A 365 6.66 5.21 -11.23
CA ASP A 365 6.64 4.79 -12.63
C ASP A 365 7.52 5.70 -13.50
N PRO A 366 8.59 5.17 -14.14
CA PRO A 366 9.46 5.98 -15.01
C PRO A 366 8.73 6.58 -16.21
N ALA A 367 7.58 6.04 -16.58
CA ALA A 367 6.78 6.53 -17.70
C ALA A 367 6.32 7.98 -17.54
N ILE A 368 6.31 8.52 -16.32
CA ILE A 368 5.94 9.93 -16.09
C ILE A 368 7.07 10.93 -16.40
N ASP A 369 8.30 10.47 -16.65
CA ASP A 369 9.44 11.36 -16.91
C ASP A 369 9.13 12.35 -18.04
N LEU A 370 8.49 11.89 -19.12
CA LEU A 370 8.13 12.75 -20.26
C LEU A 370 7.20 13.88 -19.85
N ALA A 371 6.21 13.60 -19.01
CA ALA A 371 5.31 14.63 -18.48
C ALA A 371 6.02 15.59 -17.52
N VAL A 372 6.90 15.06 -16.67
CA VAL A 372 7.73 15.89 -15.76
C VAL A 372 8.58 16.89 -16.55
N ILE A 373 9.32 16.45 -17.57
CA ILE A 373 10.12 17.38 -18.37
C ILE A 373 9.26 18.34 -19.18
N SER A 374 8.10 17.90 -19.64
CA SER A 374 7.16 18.74 -20.39
C SER A 374 6.53 19.83 -19.51
N SER A 375 6.15 19.52 -18.28
CA SER A 375 5.66 20.52 -17.32
C SER A 375 6.73 21.55 -16.95
N ILE A 376 7.99 21.11 -16.73
CA ILE A 376 9.12 21.98 -16.46
C ILE A 376 9.36 22.94 -17.62
N LEU A 377 9.33 22.44 -18.86
CA LEU A 377 9.51 23.29 -20.04
C LEU A 377 8.33 24.22 -20.28
N SER A 378 7.12 23.74 -20.14
CA SER A 378 5.90 24.55 -20.20
C SER A 378 6.01 25.78 -19.27
N SER A 379 6.41 25.54 -18.01
CA SER A 379 6.64 26.63 -17.04
C SER A 379 7.82 27.54 -17.42
N SER A 380 8.91 26.95 -17.92
CA SER A 380 10.12 27.74 -18.29
C SER A 380 9.91 28.65 -19.49
N LEU A 381 9.06 28.24 -20.44
CA LEU A 381 8.69 28.97 -21.65
C LEU A 381 7.45 29.82 -21.47
N ASP A 382 6.71 29.62 -20.39
CA ASP A 382 5.39 30.19 -20.13
C ASP A 382 4.37 29.89 -21.24
N ILE A 383 4.40 28.65 -21.74
CA ILE A 383 3.52 28.15 -22.81
C ILE A 383 2.72 26.97 -22.24
N SER A 384 1.39 27.06 -22.29
CA SER A 384 0.50 25.96 -21.87
C SER A 384 0.54 24.80 -22.87
N ILE A 385 0.42 23.59 -22.35
CA ILE A 385 0.19 22.38 -23.17
C ILE A 385 -1.30 22.33 -23.54
N GLU A 386 -1.59 21.96 -24.78
CA GLU A 386 -2.94 21.85 -25.29
C GLU A 386 -3.79 20.89 -24.42
N PRO A 387 -5.01 21.28 -24.02
CA PRO A 387 -5.94 20.41 -23.33
C PRO A 387 -6.20 19.09 -24.09
N GLY A 388 -6.41 18.00 -23.37
CA GLY A 388 -6.67 16.69 -23.98
C GLY A 388 -5.42 15.97 -24.50
N VAL A 389 -4.21 16.47 -24.20
CA VAL A 389 -2.94 15.80 -24.48
C VAL A 389 -2.42 15.14 -23.21
N CYS A 390 -2.11 13.86 -23.29
CA CYS A 390 -1.37 13.15 -22.24
C CYS A 390 -0.14 12.46 -22.82
N MET A 391 0.72 11.94 -21.94
CA MET A 391 1.96 11.34 -22.37
C MET A 391 2.45 10.23 -21.46
N ALA A 392 3.23 9.30 -22.03
CA ALA A 392 3.96 8.29 -21.30
C ALA A 392 5.30 8.04 -21.96
N GLY A 393 6.40 8.07 -21.22
CA GLY A 393 7.73 7.77 -21.74
C GLY A 393 8.82 7.92 -20.70
N GLU A 394 9.69 6.94 -20.57
CA GLU A 394 10.89 7.06 -19.77
C GLU A 394 11.95 7.86 -20.54
N VAL A 395 12.62 8.78 -19.87
CA VAL A 395 13.67 9.62 -20.48
C VAL A 395 15.04 9.09 -20.11
N GLY A 396 15.81 8.68 -21.12
CA GLY A 396 17.19 8.26 -20.94
C GLY A 396 18.19 9.42 -20.93
N LEU A 397 19.41 9.16 -20.44
CA LEU A 397 20.47 10.16 -20.28
C LEU A 397 20.97 10.77 -21.61
N SER A 398 20.74 10.09 -22.74
CA SER A 398 21.08 10.59 -24.06
C SER A 398 19.96 11.42 -24.69
N GLY A 399 18.83 11.62 -23.97
CA GLY A 399 17.65 12.32 -24.48
C GLY A 399 16.71 11.42 -25.31
N GLU A 400 16.95 10.11 -25.31
CA GLU A 400 16.06 9.14 -25.96
C GLU A 400 14.82 8.91 -25.10
N ILE A 401 13.68 8.67 -25.76
CA ILE A 401 12.44 8.23 -25.10
C ILE A 401 12.37 6.70 -25.18
N ARG A 402 12.44 6.06 -24.04
CA ARG A 402 12.47 4.61 -23.88
C ARG A 402 11.09 4.01 -23.78
N PRO A 403 10.91 2.77 -24.28
CA PRO A 403 9.67 2.02 -24.11
C PRO A 403 9.27 1.88 -22.66
N VAL A 404 7.96 1.92 -22.41
CA VAL A 404 7.35 1.75 -21.09
C VAL A 404 6.45 0.53 -21.05
N ASN A 405 6.26 -0.02 -19.87
CA ASN A 405 5.43 -1.19 -19.69
C ASN A 405 3.94 -0.87 -19.92
N ARG A 406 3.19 -1.89 -20.39
CA ARG A 406 1.72 -1.86 -20.47
C ARG A 406 1.16 -0.65 -21.21
N ILE A 407 1.79 -0.28 -22.32
CA ILE A 407 1.41 0.91 -23.10
C ILE A 407 -0.04 0.87 -23.54
N GLU A 408 -0.57 -0.32 -23.86
CA GLU A 408 -1.97 -0.52 -24.28
C GLU A 408 -2.95 -0.08 -23.20
N GLN A 409 -2.68 -0.44 -21.94
CA GLN A 409 -3.54 -0.06 -20.81
C GLN A 409 -3.52 1.45 -20.57
N ARG A 410 -2.37 2.11 -20.76
CA ARG A 410 -2.25 3.59 -20.69
C ARG A 410 -3.06 4.28 -21.77
N ILE A 411 -3.00 3.78 -23.01
CA ILE A 411 -3.75 4.30 -24.14
C ILE A 411 -5.25 4.15 -23.89
N LEU A 412 -5.69 2.96 -23.47
CA LEU A 412 -7.10 2.68 -23.20
C LEU A 412 -7.66 3.55 -22.06
N GLU A 413 -6.87 3.78 -21.01
CA GLU A 413 -7.30 4.66 -19.91
C GLU A 413 -7.39 6.12 -20.37
N ALA A 414 -6.43 6.60 -21.17
CA ALA A 414 -6.47 7.93 -21.76
C ALA A 414 -7.69 8.11 -22.68
N GLU A 415 -7.99 7.12 -23.53
CA GLU A 415 -9.15 7.11 -24.39
C GLU A 415 -10.48 7.13 -23.60
N LYS A 416 -10.58 6.27 -22.56
CA LYS A 416 -11.73 6.19 -21.66
C LYS A 416 -12.04 7.53 -20.99
N LEU A 417 -11.00 8.29 -20.64
CA LEU A 417 -11.11 9.61 -20.01
C LEU A 417 -11.29 10.76 -20.99
N GLY A 418 -11.43 10.46 -22.30
CA GLY A 418 -11.76 11.44 -23.33
C GLY A 418 -10.57 12.27 -23.83
N PHE A 419 -9.32 11.83 -23.59
CA PHE A 419 -8.15 12.47 -24.15
C PHE A 419 -8.11 12.31 -25.67
N SER A 420 -7.75 13.37 -26.35
CA SER A 420 -7.70 13.43 -27.82
C SER A 420 -6.39 12.90 -28.40
N ARG A 421 -5.27 13.07 -27.64
CA ARG A 421 -3.93 12.75 -28.09
C ARG A 421 -3.06 12.19 -26.97
N ILE A 422 -2.28 11.16 -27.30
CA ILE A 422 -1.28 10.59 -26.39
C ILE A 422 0.10 10.53 -27.07
N ILE A 423 1.14 11.03 -26.38
CA ILE A 423 2.54 10.98 -26.86
C ILE A 423 3.24 9.81 -26.16
N ILE A 424 3.80 8.89 -26.97
CA ILE A 424 4.40 7.65 -26.50
C ILE A 424 5.73 7.35 -27.17
N PRO A 425 6.57 6.45 -26.62
CA PRO A 425 7.80 6.01 -27.26
C PRO A 425 7.54 5.29 -28.60
N HIS A 426 8.36 5.60 -29.59
CA HIS A 426 8.25 5.01 -30.94
C HIS A 426 8.29 3.48 -30.96
N ASN A 427 9.08 2.86 -30.07
CA ASN A 427 9.27 1.41 -30.08
C ASN A 427 8.22 0.63 -29.24
N ASN A 428 7.20 1.28 -28.69
CA ASN A 428 6.21 0.63 -27.84
C ASN A 428 5.08 -0.08 -28.61
N LEU A 429 4.83 0.27 -29.88
CA LEU A 429 3.67 -0.25 -30.65
C LEU A 429 3.94 -1.52 -31.46
N LYS A 430 5.06 -2.21 -31.25
CA LYS A 430 5.32 -3.48 -31.95
C LYS A 430 4.25 -4.51 -31.56
N GLY A 431 3.27 -4.74 -32.44
CA GLY A 431 2.20 -5.72 -32.27
C GLY A 431 0.86 -5.16 -31.79
N PHE A 432 0.74 -3.86 -31.54
CA PHE A 432 -0.51 -3.23 -31.16
C PHE A 432 -1.33 -2.81 -32.39
N TYR A 433 -2.59 -3.23 -32.41
CA TYR A 433 -3.53 -2.87 -33.48
C TYR A 433 -4.12 -1.47 -33.22
N THR A 434 -3.48 -0.43 -33.73
CA THR A 434 -3.90 0.98 -33.58
C THR A 434 -5.21 1.32 -34.30
N ALA A 435 -5.67 0.46 -35.20
CA ALA A 435 -6.85 0.71 -36.05
C ALA A 435 -8.19 0.79 -35.29
N LYS A 436 -8.23 0.47 -33.99
CA LYS A 436 -9.46 0.56 -33.17
C LYS A 436 -9.44 1.71 -32.16
N SER A 437 -8.32 2.41 -32.02
CA SER A 437 -8.21 3.49 -31.04
C SER A 437 -8.76 4.79 -31.60
N LYS A 438 -9.59 5.48 -30.84
CA LYS A 438 -10.15 6.81 -31.18
C LYS A 438 -9.18 7.94 -30.82
N ILE A 439 -8.22 7.68 -29.94
CA ILE A 439 -7.21 8.65 -29.54
C ILE A 439 -6.08 8.73 -30.57
N GLN A 440 -5.61 9.93 -30.88
CA GLN A 440 -4.45 10.14 -31.74
C GLN A 440 -3.17 9.71 -31.00
N ILE A 441 -2.45 8.74 -31.56
CA ILE A 441 -1.20 8.24 -31.00
C ILE A 441 -0.02 8.88 -31.73
N VAL A 442 0.77 9.68 -30.99
CA VAL A 442 1.98 10.32 -31.49
C VAL A 442 3.21 9.59 -30.95
N GLN A 443 4.02 9.07 -31.85
CA GLN A 443 5.24 8.33 -31.51
C GLN A 443 6.46 9.22 -31.59
N VAL A 444 7.30 9.20 -30.53
CA VAL A 444 8.52 10.02 -30.45
C VAL A 444 9.73 9.16 -30.07
N LYS A 445 10.92 9.53 -30.57
CA LYS A 445 12.19 8.84 -30.30
C LYS A 445 13.05 9.62 -29.30
N LYS A 446 12.97 10.95 -29.33
CA LYS A 446 13.80 11.87 -28.56
C LYS A 446 12.95 12.96 -27.91
N VAL A 447 13.49 13.55 -26.87
CA VAL A 447 12.84 14.65 -26.14
C VAL A 447 12.54 15.85 -27.05
N GLU A 448 13.41 16.17 -28.00
CA GLU A 448 13.22 17.29 -28.93
C GLU A 448 12.01 17.05 -29.87
N GLU A 449 11.76 15.80 -30.26
CA GLU A 449 10.59 15.45 -31.08
C GLU A 449 9.29 15.66 -30.28
N ALA A 450 9.29 15.24 -29.02
CA ALA A 450 8.14 15.44 -28.12
C ALA A 450 7.85 16.94 -27.94
N PHE A 451 8.87 17.76 -27.74
CA PHE A 451 8.71 19.20 -27.55
C PHE A 451 8.18 19.92 -28.79
N ARG A 452 8.58 19.51 -30.00
CA ARG A 452 7.98 20.02 -31.25
C ARG A 452 6.50 19.67 -31.36
N GLN A 453 6.08 18.55 -30.81
CA GLN A 453 4.66 18.17 -30.80
C GLN A 453 3.84 18.92 -29.77
N LEU A 454 4.47 19.45 -28.73
CA LEU A 454 3.80 20.15 -27.64
C LEU A 454 3.85 21.68 -27.77
N PHE A 455 4.94 22.25 -28.31
CA PHE A 455 5.22 23.68 -28.28
C PHE A 455 5.57 24.25 -29.66
N GLY A 456 5.73 23.44 -30.68
CA GLY A 456 6.04 23.82 -32.07
C GLY A 456 4.81 23.86 -32.90
#